data_5e10483de45ed763c4dcb5619dded53f
#
_entry.id   5e10483de45ed763c4dcb5619dded53f
#
_cell.length_a   1.000
_cell.length_b   1.000
_cell.length_c   1.000
_cell.angle_alpha   90.00
_cell.angle_beta   90.00
_cell.angle_gamma   90.00
#
_symmetry.space_group_name_H-M   'P 1'
#
loop_
_entity.id
_entity.type
_entity.pdbx_description
1 polymer ?
#
loop_
_entity_poly.entity_id
_entity_poly.type
_entity_poly.pdbx_seq_one_letter_code
_entity_poly.pdbx_strand_id
1 'polypeptide(L)'
;IIEHEPGKDDDYYRNLVLEYVSRLFKIARKWQNEFKAYKEEHALIEFCDMETLFLRLLEDEEVRSEISSSVKYLFVDEFQDSNPKQVKIFDRLSDLVRKTVWVGDPKQSIFKFRGSDIALVRSVINNKDGAVTKEKPLEESWRSEKRLVDTANTVFKRVFTHALPENEIVLRPHRGEDLPDGARSLHHWDLTKGPQPDNPSKTGCTKDMLFSAIAAQVNEILAGRSDIRYVIDKDSGKARPIVPSD
;
A
#
# COMPACT_ATOMS: atom_id res chain seq x y z
N ILE A 1 2.32 1.98 43.10
CA ILE A 1 1.40 2.80 42.29
C ILE A 1 1.31 4.11 43.07
N ILE A 2 1.95 5.16 42.59
CA ILE A 2 1.83 6.50 43.15
C ILE A 2 0.60 7.09 42.47
N GLU A 3 -0.51 7.24 43.23
CA GLU A 3 -1.65 8.01 42.78
C GLU A 3 -1.23 9.49 42.78
N HIS A 4 -1.12 10.04 41.58
CA HIS A 4 -0.84 11.46 41.38
C HIS A 4 -2.18 12.19 41.37
N GLU A 5 -2.46 12.95 42.41
CA GLU A 5 -3.61 13.89 42.41
C GLU A 5 -3.29 15.06 41.46
N PRO A 6 -4.17 15.35 40.46
CA PRO A 6 -3.95 16.50 39.59
C PRO A 6 -3.95 17.78 40.43
N GLY A 7 -2.78 18.40 40.56
CA GLY A 7 -2.56 19.61 41.33
C GLY A 7 -2.43 20.85 40.45
N LYS A 8 -2.24 22.01 41.05
CA LYS A 8 -2.01 23.31 40.37
C LYS A 8 -0.84 23.28 39.39
N ASP A 9 0.11 22.38 39.59
CA ASP A 9 1.26 22.21 38.69
C ASP A 9 0.85 21.58 37.36
N ASP A 10 -0.13 20.67 37.29
CA ASP A 10 -0.62 20.05 36.07
C ASP A 10 -1.28 21.07 35.13
N ASP A 11 -2.03 22.02 35.68
CA ASP A 11 -2.63 23.10 34.91
C ASP A 11 -1.56 24.07 34.36
N TYR A 12 -0.51 24.34 35.13
CA TYR A 12 0.61 25.15 34.67
C TYR A 12 1.33 24.51 33.50
N TYR A 13 1.73 23.26 33.63
CA TYR A 13 2.41 22.51 32.54
C TYR A 13 1.52 22.34 31.32
N ARG A 14 0.26 22.04 31.48
CA ARG A 14 -0.73 21.98 30.42
C ARG A 14 -0.85 23.31 29.67
N ASN A 15 -0.96 24.43 30.36
CA ASN A 15 -1.03 25.76 29.74
C ASN A 15 0.27 26.11 29.01
N LEU A 16 1.43 25.77 29.56
CA LEU A 16 2.74 25.96 28.93
C LEU A 16 2.84 25.14 27.61
N VAL A 17 2.43 23.89 27.64
CA VAL A 17 2.40 23.04 26.43
C VAL A 17 1.44 23.59 25.38
N LEU A 18 0.25 24.02 25.78
CA LEU A 18 -0.72 24.62 24.86
C LEU A 18 -0.20 25.91 24.22
N GLU A 19 0.45 26.76 25.01
CA GLU A 19 1.08 27.97 24.50
C GLU A 19 2.21 27.66 23.52
N TYR A 20 3.09 26.73 23.88
CA TYR A 20 4.19 26.27 23.02
C TYR A 20 3.65 25.70 21.68
N VAL A 21 2.68 24.79 21.73
CA VAL A 21 2.05 24.22 20.53
C VAL A 21 1.38 25.32 19.70
N SER A 22 0.66 26.26 20.34
CA SER A 22 0.03 27.38 19.64
C SER A 22 1.07 28.24 18.90
N ARG A 23 2.21 28.53 19.53
CA ARG A 23 3.31 29.26 18.90
C ARG A 23 3.90 28.52 17.71
N LEU A 24 4.12 27.22 17.83
CA LEU A 24 4.58 26.37 16.72
C LEU A 24 3.61 26.41 15.54
N PHE A 25 2.30 26.26 15.80
CA PHE A 25 1.30 26.34 14.72
C PHE A 25 1.23 27.72 14.06
N LYS A 26 1.43 28.81 14.82
CA LYS A 26 1.52 30.17 14.22
C LYS A 26 2.72 30.29 13.27
N ILE A 27 3.87 29.78 13.67
CA ILE A 27 5.08 29.78 12.82
C ILE A 27 4.85 28.91 11.58
N ALA A 28 4.35 27.69 11.75
CA ALA A 28 4.08 26.77 10.65
C ALA A 28 3.10 27.39 9.63
N ARG A 29 2.02 28.02 10.11
CA ARG A 29 1.05 28.71 9.25
C ARG A 29 1.68 29.88 8.50
N LYS A 30 2.54 30.65 9.15
CA LYS A 30 3.27 31.74 8.49
C LYS A 30 4.13 31.18 7.34
N TRP A 31 4.93 30.18 7.59
CA TRP A 31 5.76 29.52 6.57
C TRP A 31 4.93 28.91 5.44
N GLN A 32 3.82 28.29 5.76
CA GLN A 32 2.92 27.73 4.76
C GLN A 32 2.36 28.81 3.81
N ASN A 33 1.99 29.99 4.36
CA ASN A 33 1.53 31.11 3.56
C ASN A 33 2.65 31.71 2.69
N GLU A 34 3.84 31.87 3.25
CA GLU A 34 5.03 32.35 2.51
C GLU A 34 5.41 31.37 1.39
N PHE A 35 5.38 30.08 1.67
CA PHE A 35 5.66 29.05 0.67
C PHE A 35 4.60 29.01 -0.43
N LYS A 36 3.33 29.20 -0.08
CA LYS A 36 2.26 29.32 -1.06
C LYS A 36 2.47 30.52 -1.98
N ALA A 37 2.76 31.69 -1.41
CA ALA A 37 3.05 32.90 -2.18
C ALA A 37 4.28 32.71 -3.09
N TYR A 38 5.34 32.08 -2.59
CA TYR A 38 6.52 31.73 -3.37
C TYR A 38 6.19 30.83 -4.57
N LYS A 39 5.36 29.80 -4.37
CA LYS A 39 4.93 28.93 -5.46
C LYS A 39 4.11 29.68 -6.52
N GLU A 40 3.22 30.57 -6.10
CA GLU A 40 2.41 31.40 -7.00
C GLU A 40 3.29 32.35 -7.81
N GLU A 41 4.26 33.01 -7.17
CA GLU A 41 5.20 33.93 -7.83
C GLU A 41 6.08 33.23 -8.87
N HIS A 42 6.50 31.99 -8.59
CA HIS A 42 7.43 31.23 -9.45
C HIS A 42 6.72 30.21 -10.35
N ALA A 43 5.39 30.21 -10.40
CA ALA A 43 4.57 29.27 -11.17
C ALA A 43 4.91 27.78 -10.87
N LEU A 44 5.17 27.47 -9.59
CA LEU A 44 5.48 26.12 -9.13
C LEU A 44 4.23 25.41 -8.64
N ILE A 45 4.10 24.12 -8.98
CA ILE A 45 2.98 23.27 -8.59
C ILE A 45 3.53 21.98 -8.00
N GLU A 46 3.06 21.62 -6.79
CA GLU A 46 3.29 20.33 -6.18
C GLU A 46 2.16 19.35 -6.52
N PHE A 47 2.37 18.04 -6.31
CA PHE A 47 1.33 17.03 -6.54
C PHE A 47 0.05 17.29 -5.74
N CYS A 48 0.17 17.76 -4.50
CA CYS A 48 -1.00 18.09 -3.67
C CYS A 48 -1.77 19.33 -4.17
N ASP A 49 -1.08 20.26 -4.87
CA ASP A 49 -1.73 21.39 -5.52
C ASP A 49 -2.48 20.93 -6.77
N MET A 50 -1.91 20.00 -7.55
CA MET A 50 -2.55 19.43 -8.74
C MET A 50 -3.90 18.80 -8.37
N GLU A 51 -3.95 17.98 -7.32
CA GLU A 51 -5.20 17.39 -6.82
C GLU A 51 -6.22 18.48 -6.44
N THR A 52 -5.78 19.54 -5.77
CA THR A 52 -6.65 20.65 -5.34
C THR A 52 -7.17 21.47 -6.51
N LEU A 53 -6.29 21.75 -7.48
CA LEU A 53 -6.65 22.49 -8.69
C LEU A 53 -7.60 21.66 -9.56
N PHE A 54 -7.37 20.36 -9.68
CA PHE A 54 -8.24 19.48 -10.44
C PHE A 54 -9.65 19.40 -9.81
N LEU A 55 -9.75 19.33 -8.48
CA LEU A 55 -11.05 19.40 -7.80
C LEU A 55 -11.80 20.71 -8.10
N ARG A 56 -11.11 21.85 -8.21
CA ARG A 56 -11.72 23.11 -8.60
C ARG A 56 -12.15 23.10 -10.06
N LEU A 57 -11.35 22.55 -10.96
CA LEU A 57 -11.71 22.40 -12.37
C LEU A 57 -12.97 21.55 -12.53
N LEU A 58 -13.18 20.54 -11.70
CA LEU A 58 -14.41 19.74 -11.70
C LEU A 58 -15.66 20.49 -11.16
N GLU A 59 -15.52 21.72 -10.67
CA GLU A 59 -16.64 22.60 -10.34
C GLU A 59 -17.12 23.43 -11.55
N ASP A 60 -16.29 23.54 -12.60
CA ASP A 60 -16.60 24.23 -13.84
C ASP A 60 -17.47 23.36 -14.75
N GLU A 61 -18.59 23.93 -15.22
CA GLU A 61 -19.59 23.20 -16.03
C GLU A 61 -19.06 22.87 -17.43
N GLU A 62 -18.23 23.72 -18.04
CA GLU A 62 -17.65 23.47 -19.35
C GLU A 62 -16.68 22.29 -19.28
N VAL A 63 -15.82 22.25 -18.24
CA VAL A 63 -14.90 21.14 -17.98
C VAL A 63 -15.65 19.83 -17.73
N ARG A 64 -16.71 19.87 -16.94
CA ARG A 64 -17.56 18.68 -16.67
C ARG A 64 -18.22 18.17 -17.95
N SER A 65 -18.76 19.06 -18.75
CA SER A 65 -19.37 18.72 -20.05
C SER A 65 -18.35 18.08 -20.98
N GLU A 66 -17.16 18.64 -21.09
CA GLU A 66 -16.09 18.09 -21.92
C GLU A 66 -15.67 16.69 -21.45
N ILE A 67 -15.46 16.48 -20.14
CA ILE A 67 -15.14 15.18 -19.58
C ILE A 67 -16.26 14.17 -19.87
N SER A 68 -17.53 14.54 -19.63
CA SER A 68 -18.68 13.67 -19.85
C SER A 68 -18.87 13.30 -21.33
N SER A 69 -18.50 14.17 -22.25
CA SER A 69 -18.55 13.91 -23.69
C SER A 69 -17.44 12.97 -24.15
N SER A 70 -16.23 13.15 -23.65
CA SER A 70 -15.02 12.47 -24.12
C SER A 70 -14.72 11.18 -23.36
N VAL A 71 -15.01 11.12 -22.03
CA VAL A 71 -14.70 9.98 -21.18
C VAL A 71 -15.95 9.14 -20.91
N LYS A 72 -15.92 7.85 -21.25
CA LYS A 72 -17.07 6.95 -21.04
C LYS A 72 -16.88 5.98 -19.89
N TYR A 73 -15.65 5.64 -19.57
CA TYR A 73 -15.31 4.65 -18.54
C TYR A 73 -14.20 5.19 -17.64
N LEU A 74 -14.34 4.99 -16.34
CA LEU A 74 -13.34 5.28 -15.34
C LEU A 74 -12.91 3.97 -14.68
N PHE A 75 -11.61 3.69 -14.67
CA PHE A 75 -11.02 2.57 -13.92
C PHE A 75 -10.14 3.15 -12.83
N VAL A 76 -10.46 2.82 -11.58
CA VAL A 76 -9.67 3.19 -10.42
C VAL A 76 -8.99 1.92 -9.92
N ASP A 77 -7.67 1.84 -10.10
CA ASP A 77 -6.88 0.72 -9.63
C ASP A 77 -6.22 1.05 -8.29
N GLU A 78 -5.92 0.01 -7.50
CA GLU A 78 -5.31 0.12 -6.16
C GLU A 78 -6.04 1.13 -5.25
N PHE A 79 -7.37 1.12 -5.28
CA PHE A 79 -8.19 2.11 -4.57
C PHE A 79 -7.87 2.20 -3.07
N GLN A 80 -7.40 1.11 -2.46
CA GLN A 80 -7.05 1.05 -1.04
C GLN A 80 -5.91 2.01 -0.66
N ASP A 81 -5.12 2.47 -1.64
CA ASP A 81 -4.00 3.40 -1.42
C ASP A 81 -4.36 4.86 -1.66
N SER A 82 -5.62 5.12 -2.05
CA SER A 82 -6.10 6.47 -2.35
C SER A 82 -6.23 7.33 -1.10
N ASN A 83 -5.74 8.56 -1.17
CA ASN A 83 -5.95 9.57 -0.14
C ASN A 83 -7.35 10.22 -0.26
N PRO A 84 -7.86 10.93 0.76
CA PRO A 84 -9.21 11.52 0.73
C PRO A 84 -9.47 12.49 -0.42
N LYS A 85 -8.46 13.22 -0.92
CA LYS A 85 -8.62 14.12 -2.07
C LYS A 85 -8.77 13.32 -3.36
N GLN A 86 -7.97 12.27 -3.54
CA GLN A 86 -8.08 11.37 -4.68
C GLN A 86 -9.43 10.67 -4.70
N VAL A 87 -9.89 10.16 -3.57
CA VAL A 87 -11.24 9.58 -3.45
C VAL A 87 -12.31 10.57 -3.89
N LYS A 88 -12.22 11.83 -3.46
CA LYS A 88 -13.16 12.89 -3.86
C LYS A 88 -13.08 13.20 -5.36
N ILE A 89 -11.89 13.18 -5.95
CA ILE A 89 -11.71 13.33 -7.40
C ILE A 89 -12.41 12.19 -8.15
N PHE A 90 -12.11 10.95 -7.76
CA PHE A 90 -12.69 9.78 -8.41
C PHE A 90 -14.21 9.72 -8.25
N ASP A 91 -14.73 10.13 -7.09
CA ASP A 91 -16.13 10.24 -6.82
C ASP A 91 -16.81 11.24 -7.79
N ARG A 92 -16.26 12.46 -7.91
CA ARG A 92 -16.75 13.48 -8.85
C ARG A 92 -16.66 13.02 -10.31
N LEU A 93 -15.54 12.39 -10.70
CA LEU A 93 -15.39 11.84 -12.04
C LEU A 93 -16.40 10.72 -12.34
N SER A 94 -16.69 9.87 -11.34
CA SER A 94 -17.64 8.78 -11.54
C SER A 94 -19.07 9.24 -11.77
N ASP A 95 -19.43 10.48 -11.39
CA ASP A 95 -20.73 11.10 -11.71
C ASP A 95 -20.80 11.61 -13.14
N LEU A 96 -19.66 11.81 -13.81
CA LEU A 96 -19.58 12.34 -15.16
C LEU A 96 -19.46 11.24 -16.23
N VAL A 97 -19.13 10.02 -15.86
CA VAL A 97 -18.87 8.92 -16.79
C VAL A 97 -20.00 7.89 -16.78
N ARG A 98 -20.09 7.13 -17.88
CA ARG A 98 -21.14 6.10 -18.02
C ARG A 98 -20.98 4.95 -17.04
N LYS A 99 -19.73 4.56 -16.73
CA LYS A 99 -19.42 3.42 -15.84
C LYS A 99 -18.07 3.62 -15.17
N THR A 100 -18.05 3.35 -13.88
CA THR A 100 -16.83 3.30 -13.07
C THR A 100 -16.58 1.88 -12.58
N VAL A 101 -15.31 1.47 -12.59
CA VAL A 101 -14.85 0.19 -12.05
C VAL A 101 -13.75 0.51 -11.03
N TRP A 102 -13.96 0.06 -9.80
CA TRP A 102 -12.99 0.17 -8.71
C TRP A 102 -12.34 -1.17 -8.49
N VAL A 103 -11.02 -1.22 -8.57
CA VAL A 103 -10.21 -2.42 -8.37
C VAL A 103 -9.23 -2.17 -7.24
N GLY A 104 -9.14 -3.12 -6.32
CA GLY A 104 -8.20 -3.01 -5.20
C GLY A 104 -8.37 -4.15 -4.19
N ASP A 105 -7.42 -4.24 -3.29
CA ASP A 105 -7.40 -5.25 -2.25
C ASP A 105 -7.21 -4.59 -0.87
N PRO A 106 -8.25 -4.54 -0.03
CA PRO A 106 -8.15 -3.97 1.32
C PRO A 106 -7.04 -4.56 2.19
N LYS A 107 -6.65 -5.82 1.95
CA LYS A 107 -5.55 -6.48 2.68
C LYS A 107 -4.18 -5.87 2.37
N GLN A 108 -4.05 -5.23 1.21
CA GLN A 108 -2.80 -4.60 0.75
C GLN A 108 -2.67 -3.14 1.18
N SER A 109 -3.63 -2.60 1.94
CA SER A 109 -3.56 -1.21 2.44
C SER A 109 -2.47 -1.04 3.48
N ILE A 110 -1.29 -0.68 3.05
CA ILE A 110 -0.13 -0.41 3.90
C ILE A 110 0.23 1.08 3.95
N PHE A 111 -0.44 1.94 3.17
CA PHE A 111 -0.13 3.36 3.03
C PHE A 111 -0.98 4.29 3.93
N LYS A 112 -1.49 3.79 5.06
CA LYS A 112 -2.22 4.62 6.03
C LYS A 112 -1.43 5.87 6.46
N PHE A 113 -0.10 5.78 6.53
CA PHE A 113 0.79 6.90 6.83
C PHE A 113 0.82 7.98 5.74
N ARG A 114 0.35 7.68 4.52
CA ARG A 114 0.13 8.64 3.42
C ARG A 114 -1.28 9.19 3.39
N GLY A 115 -2.10 8.84 4.40
CA GLY A 115 -3.48 9.31 4.50
C GLY A 115 -4.50 8.47 3.76
N SER A 116 -4.16 7.24 3.30
CA SER A 116 -5.17 6.33 2.75
C SER A 116 -6.18 5.94 3.82
N ASP A 117 -7.46 5.91 3.44
CA ASP A 117 -8.58 5.55 4.32
C ASP A 117 -9.57 4.64 3.59
N ILE A 118 -9.42 3.34 3.84
CA ILE A 118 -10.30 2.31 3.26
C ILE A 118 -11.76 2.49 3.68
N ALA A 119 -12.02 2.91 4.92
CA ALA A 119 -13.37 3.09 5.39
C ALA A 119 -14.07 4.21 4.61
N LEU A 120 -13.34 5.30 4.34
CA LEU A 120 -13.83 6.38 3.49
C LEU A 120 -14.12 5.89 2.06
N VAL A 121 -13.20 5.14 1.46
CA VAL A 121 -13.37 4.61 0.09
C VAL A 121 -14.59 3.70 0.01
N ARG A 122 -14.72 2.75 0.93
CA ARG A 122 -15.91 1.87 1.00
C ARG A 122 -17.19 2.67 1.19
N SER A 123 -17.18 3.69 2.04
CA SER A 123 -18.32 4.56 2.27
C SER A 123 -18.75 5.28 0.98
N VAL A 124 -17.81 5.81 0.21
CA VAL A 124 -18.10 6.48 -1.07
C VAL A 124 -18.67 5.51 -2.09
N ILE A 125 -18.08 4.32 -2.22
CA ILE A 125 -18.55 3.30 -3.16
C ILE A 125 -19.96 2.82 -2.80
N ASN A 126 -20.24 2.59 -1.52
CA ASN A 126 -21.52 2.05 -1.05
C ASN A 126 -22.66 3.08 -1.02
N ASN A 127 -22.33 4.36 -0.92
CA ASN A 127 -23.36 5.44 -0.81
C ASN A 127 -23.78 6.01 -2.17
N LYS A 128 -23.30 5.48 -3.29
CA LYS A 128 -23.75 5.93 -4.61
C LYS A 128 -25.13 5.39 -4.93
N ASP A 129 -26.11 6.26 -4.96
CA ASP A 129 -27.48 5.96 -5.37
C ASP A 129 -27.52 5.39 -6.79
N GLY A 130 -28.12 4.21 -6.94
CA GLY A 130 -28.26 3.53 -8.23
C GLY A 130 -27.01 2.77 -8.71
N ALA A 131 -25.93 2.76 -7.96
CA ALA A 131 -24.78 1.95 -8.27
C ALA A 131 -25.11 0.48 -7.98
N VAL A 132 -25.16 -0.34 -9.01
CA VAL A 132 -25.13 -1.80 -8.84
C VAL A 132 -23.70 -2.18 -8.46
N THR A 133 -23.35 -1.97 -7.21
CA THR A 133 -22.11 -2.50 -6.63
C THR A 133 -22.25 -4.01 -6.53
N LYS A 134 -21.90 -4.70 -7.60
CA LYS A 134 -21.57 -6.11 -7.50
C LYS A 134 -20.13 -6.19 -7.05
N GLU A 135 -19.92 -6.24 -5.76
CA GLU A 135 -18.65 -6.71 -5.23
C GLU A 135 -18.48 -8.14 -5.73
N LYS A 136 -17.56 -8.34 -6.64
CA LYS A 136 -17.07 -9.67 -7.01
C LYS A 136 -15.66 -9.76 -6.46
N PRO A 137 -15.46 -10.39 -5.31
CA PRO A 137 -14.12 -10.72 -4.87
C PRO A 137 -13.46 -11.60 -5.93
N LEU A 138 -12.21 -11.29 -6.27
CA LEU A 138 -11.39 -12.16 -7.09
C LEU A 138 -10.98 -13.34 -6.20
N GLU A 139 -11.64 -14.47 -6.39
CA GLU A 139 -11.48 -15.65 -5.54
C GLU A 139 -10.27 -16.51 -5.94
N GLU A 140 -9.69 -16.26 -7.13
CA GLU A 140 -8.61 -17.07 -7.67
C GLU A 140 -7.32 -16.28 -7.85
N SER A 141 -6.20 -16.88 -7.44
CA SER A 141 -4.86 -16.38 -7.72
C SER A 141 -4.32 -17.03 -9.00
N TRP A 142 -4.19 -16.24 -10.05
CA TRP A 142 -3.60 -16.64 -11.33
C TRP A 142 -2.08 -16.48 -11.36
N ARG A 143 -1.54 -15.68 -10.40
CA ARG A 143 -0.13 -15.32 -10.36
C ARG A 143 0.72 -16.39 -9.67
N SER A 144 0.25 -16.89 -8.55
CA SER A 144 1.06 -17.68 -7.63
C SER A 144 0.76 -19.17 -7.71
N GLU A 145 1.78 -19.96 -7.50
CA GLU A 145 1.70 -21.41 -7.39
C GLU A 145 0.94 -21.81 -6.10
N LYS A 146 0.34 -22.99 -6.12
CA LYS A 146 -0.57 -23.49 -5.08
C LYS A 146 0.01 -23.42 -3.65
N ARG A 147 1.23 -23.91 -3.43
CA ARG A 147 1.85 -23.93 -2.09
C ARG A 147 2.06 -22.54 -1.53
N LEU A 148 2.35 -21.56 -2.38
CA LEU A 148 2.49 -20.16 -1.98
C LEU A 148 1.14 -19.55 -1.60
N VAL A 149 0.09 -19.84 -2.38
CA VAL A 149 -1.28 -19.40 -2.06
C VAL A 149 -1.76 -20.01 -0.74
N ASP A 150 -1.52 -21.31 -0.52
CA ASP A 150 -1.89 -22.00 0.71
C ASP A 150 -1.14 -21.44 1.94
N THR A 151 0.15 -21.10 1.76
CA THR A 151 0.95 -20.45 2.80
C THR A 151 0.39 -19.07 3.14
N ALA A 152 0.11 -18.25 2.11
CA ALA A 152 -0.48 -16.92 2.29
C ALA A 152 -1.86 -17.01 2.97
N ASN A 153 -2.73 -17.93 2.54
CA ASN A 153 -4.03 -18.16 3.17
C ASN A 153 -3.89 -18.52 4.64
N THR A 154 -2.93 -19.38 5.00
CA THR A 154 -2.69 -19.78 6.38
C THR A 154 -2.31 -18.61 7.27
N VAL A 155 -1.45 -17.73 6.78
CA VAL A 155 -1.01 -16.52 7.50
C VAL A 155 -2.17 -15.52 7.59
N PHE A 156 -2.81 -15.20 6.47
CA PHE A 156 -3.81 -14.15 6.39
C PHE A 156 -5.11 -14.49 7.13
N LYS A 157 -5.54 -15.77 7.14
CA LYS A 157 -6.64 -16.21 7.99
C LYS A 157 -6.41 -15.86 9.46
N ARG A 158 -5.20 -16.07 9.98
CA ARG A 158 -4.86 -15.73 11.37
C ARG A 158 -4.83 -14.23 11.64
N VAL A 159 -4.27 -13.47 10.69
CA VAL A 159 -4.08 -12.02 10.85
C VAL A 159 -5.40 -11.25 10.72
N PHE A 160 -6.25 -11.63 9.77
CA PHE A 160 -7.45 -10.87 9.41
C PHE A 160 -8.77 -11.46 9.94
N THR A 161 -8.73 -12.52 10.75
CA THR A 161 -9.94 -13.23 11.28
C THR A 161 -11.01 -12.29 11.86
N HIS A 162 -10.63 -11.17 12.46
CA HIS A 162 -11.55 -10.22 13.08
C HIS A 162 -11.80 -8.95 12.25
N ALA A 163 -11.09 -8.80 11.14
CA ALA A 163 -11.11 -7.56 10.35
C ALA A 163 -11.88 -7.70 9.03
N LEU A 164 -11.89 -8.91 8.46
CA LEU A 164 -12.46 -9.18 7.14
C LEU A 164 -13.20 -10.53 7.14
N PRO A 165 -14.25 -10.69 6.33
CA PRO A 165 -14.91 -11.98 6.13
C PRO A 165 -13.99 -12.96 5.38
N GLU A 166 -14.18 -14.26 5.61
CA GLU A 166 -13.28 -15.31 5.08
C GLU A 166 -13.20 -15.32 3.55
N ASN A 167 -14.29 -15.03 2.86
CA ASN A 167 -14.33 -14.96 1.40
C ASN A 167 -13.53 -13.79 0.80
N GLU A 168 -13.20 -12.76 1.60
CA GLU A 168 -12.30 -11.69 1.21
C GLU A 168 -10.83 -12.00 1.53
N ILE A 169 -10.57 -13.01 2.39
CA ILE A 169 -9.22 -13.36 2.84
C ILE A 169 -8.62 -14.46 1.96
N VAL A 170 -9.41 -15.51 1.70
CA VAL A 170 -8.93 -16.75 1.10
C VAL A 170 -9.01 -16.69 -0.42
N LEU A 171 -7.89 -17.04 -1.05
CA LEU A 171 -7.81 -17.21 -2.50
C LEU A 171 -7.69 -18.69 -2.86
N ARG A 172 -8.33 -19.10 -3.93
CA ARG A 172 -8.11 -20.40 -4.55
C ARG A 172 -6.92 -20.31 -5.51
N PRO A 173 -5.98 -21.26 -5.50
CA PRO A 173 -4.94 -21.30 -6.50
C PRO A 173 -5.53 -21.72 -7.84
N HIS A 174 -5.34 -20.92 -8.89
CA HIS A 174 -5.67 -21.31 -10.26
C HIS A 174 -4.59 -22.24 -10.83
N ARG A 175 -3.32 -21.98 -10.49
CA ARG A 175 -2.18 -22.80 -10.88
C ARG A 175 -2.04 -23.99 -9.92
N GLY A 176 -1.70 -25.15 -10.48
CA GLY A 176 -1.43 -26.35 -9.70
C GLY A 176 -0.05 -26.33 -9.01
N GLU A 177 0.44 -27.50 -8.66
CA GLU A 177 1.79 -27.72 -8.19
C GLU A 177 2.72 -27.84 -9.41
N ASP A 178 3.22 -26.70 -9.88
CA ASP A 178 3.98 -26.62 -11.14
C ASP A 178 5.49 -26.83 -10.94
N LEU A 179 5.96 -26.87 -9.70
CA LEU A 179 7.35 -27.07 -9.39
C LEU A 179 7.71 -28.56 -9.29
N PRO A 180 8.91 -28.97 -9.72
CA PRO A 180 9.39 -30.33 -9.57
C PRO A 180 9.37 -30.83 -8.12
N ASP A 181 9.31 -32.14 -7.95
CA ASP A 181 9.41 -32.77 -6.62
C ASP A 181 10.66 -32.33 -5.90
N GLY A 182 10.50 -31.93 -4.63
CA GLY A 182 11.58 -31.44 -3.78
C GLY A 182 11.90 -29.94 -3.92
N ALA A 183 11.36 -29.26 -4.94
CA ALA A 183 11.47 -27.80 -5.03
C ALA A 183 10.55 -27.12 -4.00
N ARG A 184 10.97 -25.95 -3.52
CA ARG A 184 10.24 -25.17 -2.51
C ARG A 184 9.79 -23.84 -3.07
N SER A 185 8.54 -23.46 -2.79
CA SER A 185 7.96 -22.18 -3.20
C SER A 185 8.33 -21.03 -2.27
N LEU A 186 8.79 -21.33 -1.06
CA LEU A 186 9.17 -20.35 -0.04
C LEU A 186 10.48 -20.76 0.63
N HIS A 187 11.41 -19.80 0.70
CA HIS A 187 12.68 -19.94 1.40
C HIS A 187 12.78 -18.89 2.49
N HIS A 188 13.09 -19.32 3.71
CA HIS A 188 13.31 -18.44 4.86
C HIS A 188 14.78 -18.45 5.26
N TRP A 189 15.39 -17.27 5.27
CA TRP A 189 16.76 -17.08 5.74
C TRP A 189 16.76 -16.39 7.10
N ASP A 190 17.21 -17.09 8.13
CA ASP A 190 17.38 -16.52 9.46
C ASP A 190 18.79 -15.93 9.59
N LEU A 191 18.88 -14.62 9.46
CA LEU A 191 20.11 -13.84 9.59
C LEU A 191 20.26 -13.20 10.98
N THR A 192 19.40 -13.54 11.92
CA THR A 192 19.40 -12.96 13.28
C THR A 192 20.39 -13.68 14.21
N LYS A 193 20.85 -14.87 13.85
CA LYS A 193 21.75 -15.72 14.64
C LYS A 193 23.19 -15.58 14.13
N GLY A 194 24.00 -14.92 14.90
CA GLY A 194 25.43 -14.80 14.65
C GLY A 194 26.02 -13.54 15.24
N PRO A 195 27.31 -13.56 15.61
CA PRO A 195 28.01 -12.37 16.06
C PRO A 195 28.21 -11.39 14.91
N GLN A 196 28.06 -10.10 15.20
CA GLN A 196 28.38 -9.06 14.21
C GLN A 196 29.90 -8.97 14.02
N PRO A 197 30.40 -8.79 12.77
CA PRO A 197 31.85 -8.71 12.50
C PRO A 197 32.56 -7.62 13.31
N ASP A 198 31.95 -6.48 13.48
CA ASP A 198 32.50 -5.32 14.16
C ASP A 198 32.20 -5.28 15.66
N ASN A 199 31.30 -6.14 16.13
CA ASN A 199 30.95 -6.26 17.54
C ASN A 199 30.47 -7.67 17.91
N PRO A 200 31.39 -8.59 18.28
CA PRO A 200 31.04 -9.98 18.59
C PRO A 200 30.07 -10.16 19.77
N SER A 201 29.90 -9.14 20.61
CA SER A 201 28.94 -9.16 21.72
C SER A 201 27.49 -8.85 21.26
N LYS A 202 27.30 -8.35 20.05
CA LYS A 202 25.98 -8.10 19.45
C LYS A 202 25.63 -9.24 18.52
N THR A 203 24.42 -9.76 18.67
CA THR A 203 23.79 -10.67 17.72
C THR A 203 22.88 -9.89 16.77
N GLY A 204 22.76 -10.35 15.54
CA GLY A 204 21.88 -9.74 14.54
C GLY A 204 22.61 -9.37 13.26
N CYS A 205 21.84 -9.00 12.24
CA CYS A 205 22.34 -8.71 10.91
C CYS A 205 22.49 -7.20 10.69
N THR A 206 23.67 -6.75 10.26
CA THR A 206 23.84 -5.40 9.71
C THR A 206 23.37 -5.35 8.27
N LYS A 207 23.17 -4.14 7.71
CA LYS A 207 22.79 -3.97 6.28
C LYS A 207 23.82 -4.60 5.35
N ASP A 208 25.11 -4.44 5.65
CA ASP A 208 26.19 -4.99 4.81
C ASP A 208 26.22 -6.53 4.86
N MET A 209 25.99 -7.11 6.03
CA MET A 209 25.84 -8.57 6.17
C MET A 209 24.63 -9.07 5.38
N LEU A 210 23.51 -8.36 5.44
CA LEU A 210 22.30 -8.70 4.68
C LEU A 210 22.57 -8.67 3.17
N PHE A 211 23.17 -7.60 2.66
CA PHE A 211 23.49 -7.48 1.24
C PHE A 211 24.52 -8.51 0.79
N SER A 212 25.53 -8.80 1.60
CA SER A 212 26.52 -9.83 1.31
C SER A 212 25.88 -11.23 1.26
N ALA A 213 24.98 -11.53 2.20
CA ALA A 213 24.23 -12.80 2.20
C ALA A 213 23.32 -12.94 0.99
N ILE A 214 22.60 -11.87 0.60
CA ILE A 214 21.77 -11.86 -0.60
C ILE A 214 22.63 -12.09 -1.84
N ALA A 215 23.75 -11.36 -1.99
CA ALA A 215 24.64 -11.51 -3.14
C ALA A 215 25.23 -12.92 -3.23
N ALA A 216 25.64 -13.51 -2.10
CA ALA A 216 26.11 -14.89 -2.06
C ALA A 216 25.04 -15.89 -2.51
N GLN A 217 23.81 -15.73 -2.03
CA GLN A 217 22.69 -16.60 -2.43
C GLN A 217 22.33 -16.45 -3.92
N VAL A 218 22.32 -15.24 -4.45
CA VAL A 218 22.13 -15.01 -5.88
C VAL A 218 23.20 -15.73 -6.70
N ASN A 219 24.48 -15.65 -6.30
CA ASN A 219 25.56 -16.37 -6.97
C ASN A 219 25.38 -17.90 -6.90
N GLU A 220 24.93 -18.45 -5.76
CA GLU A 220 24.63 -19.87 -5.65
C GLU A 220 23.46 -20.30 -6.55
N ILE A 221 22.42 -19.48 -6.65
CA ILE A 221 21.28 -19.71 -7.55
C ILE A 221 21.77 -19.74 -9.01
N LEU A 222 22.48 -18.70 -9.45
CA LEU A 222 22.97 -18.59 -10.83
C LEU A 222 24.00 -19.68 -11.19
N ALA A 223 24.76 -20.14 -10.22
CA ALA A 223 25.69 -21.24 -10.39
C ALA A 223 25.03 -22.64 -10.36
N GLY A 224 23.72 -22.71 -10.15
CA GLY A 224 22.97 -23.96 -10.05
C GLY A 224 23.26 -24.79 -8.82
N ARG A 225 23.87 -24.20 -7.79
CA ARG A 225 24.22 -24.87 -6.53
C ARG A 225 23.18 -24.73 -5.43
N SER A 226 22.20 -23.82 -5.63
CA SER A 226 21.07 -23.63 -4.71
C SER A 226 19.96 -24.65 -4.95
N ASP A 227 19.11 -24.86 -3.95
CA ASP A 227 17.84 -25.58 -4.10
C ASP A 227 16.75 -24.70 -4.78
N ILE A 228 16.98 -23.38 -4.88
CA ILE A 228 16.20 -22.47 -5.71
C ILE A 228 16.72 -22.57 -7.15
N ARG A 229 16.10 -23.40 -7.98
CA ARG A 229 16.64 -23.73 -9.30
C ARG A 229 15.68 -23.49 -10.45
N TYR A 230 14.41 -23.25 -10.16
CA TYR A 230 13.37 -23.24 -11.17
C TYR A 230 12.51 -21.99 -11.09
N VAL A 231 12.08 -21.53 -12.25
CA VAL A 231 10.98 -20.59 -12.44
C VAL A 231 9.90 -21.23 -13.28
N ILE A 232 8.68 -20.77 -13.13
CA ILE A 232 7.58 -21.18 -14.03
C ILE A 232 7.59 -20.26 -15.23
N ASP A 233 7.85 -20.83 -16.37
CA ASP A 233 7.81 -20.12 -17.65
C ASP A 233 6.40 -19.60 -17.93
N LYS A 234 6.28 -18.32 -18.28
CA LYS A 234 4.98 -17.66 -18.43
C LYS A 234 4.18 -18.17 -19.62
N ASP A 235 4.86 -18.56 -20.68
CA ASP A 235 4.22 -18.92 -21.94
C ASP A 235 3.82 -20.41 -21.96
N SER A 236 4.70 -21.27 -21.47
CA SER A 236 4.45 -22.72 -21.45
C SER A 236 3.80 -23.22 -20.17
N GLY A 237 3.82 -22.44 -19.07
CA GLY A 237 3.35 -22.86 -17.75
C GLY A 237 4.19 -23.95 -17.11
N LYS A 238 5.37 -24.27 -17.65
CA LYS A 238 6.24 -25.36 -17.16
C LYS A 238 7.42 -24.81 -16.37
N ALA A 239 7.88 -25.61 -15.41
CA ALA A 239 9.11 -25.31 -14.69
C ALA A 239 10.32 -25.41 -15.62
N ARG A 240 11.17 -24.39 -15.57
CA ARG A 240 12.48 -24.39 -16.25
C ARG A 240 13.56 -23.87 -15.30
N PRO A 241 14.83 -24.21 -15.55
CA PRO A 241 15.93 -23.65 -14.76
C PRO A 241 15.97 -22.12 -14.80
N ILE A 242 16.38 -21.50 -13.70
CA ILE A 242 16.62 -20.06 -13.61
C ILE A 242 17.82 -19.68 -14.49
N VAL A 243 17.69 -18.57 -15.20
CA VAL A 243 18.79 -17.96 -15.97
C VAL A 243 18.98 -16.50 -15.52
N PRO A 244 20.15 -15.88 -15.80
CA PRO A 244 20.46 -14.52 -15.31
C PRO A 244 19.48 -13.42 -15.75
N SER A 245 18.64 -13.68 -16.75
CA SER A 245 17.62 -12.75 -17.26
C SER A 245 16.27 -12.85 -16.54
N ASP A 246 16.10 -13.80 -15.63
CA ASP A 246 14.90 -13.96 -14.82
C ASP A 246 14.94 -13.04 -13.60
#